data_3d3edb7c0a8af9a21cf8898c3cab9851
#
_entry.id   3d3edb7c0a8af9a21cf8898c3cab9851
#
_cell.length_a   1.000
_cell.length_b   1.000
_cell.length_c   1.000
_cell.angle_alpha   90.00
_cell.angle_beta   90.00
_cell.angle_gamma   90.00
#
_symmetry.space_group_name_H-M   'P 1'
#
loop_
_entity.id
_entity.type
_entity.pdbx_description
1 polymer ?
#
loop_
_entity_poly.entity_id
_entity_poly.type
_entity_poly.pdbx_seq_one_letter_code
_entity_poly.pdbx_strand_id
1 'polypeptide(L)'
;MKLKLNFLPYFSFIPKKLNTNSIIFKIIKVFFIAILLSNSIYLSFFENIFTQTISPFLAIWGLVLLLKSKNSKQYFWIGFFVGILWFWWIGLSSIYFNLNYLVPIIPIIIGFIYGLLFRLCYLLKFDFLRLCGIFCISFIHPLGFDWLNWGIFTVYGFFDPSYRGIICIFLIAYFIYEGYISRYYKIAIVLILFFSGFQYNEKQAQTLNLNYKLINTNISQNQKFLQENLKSNSDILIQDILQAINEKKELVILPETA
;
A
#
# COMPACT_ATOMS: atom_id res chain seq x y z
N MET A 1 17.80 -33.48 30.65
CA MET A 1 18.43 -33.47 29.33
C MET A 1 17.77 -32.40 28.48
N LYS A 2 18.37 -31.19 28.39
CA LYS A 2 17.79 -30.03 27.65
C LYS A 2 18.37 -30.05 26.25
N LEU A 3 17.61 -30.53 25.28
CA LEU A 3 17.93 -30.40 23.86
C LEU A 3 17.77 -28.91 23.45
N LYS A 4 18.90 -28.20 23.34
CA LYS A 4 18.98 -26.91 22.65
C LYS A 4 18.94 -27.17 21.16
N LEU A 5 17.74 -27.20 20.59
CA LEU A 5 17.56 -27.12 19.15
C LEU A 5 17.73 -25.65 18.72
N ASN A 6 18.97 -25.31 18.34
CA ASN A 6 19.29 -24.03 17.67
C ASN A 6 18.84 -24.09 16.22
N PHE A 7 17.56 -23.77 15.97
CA PHE A 7 17.01 -23.66 14.61
C PHE A 7 17.00 -22.20 14.13
N LEU A 8 18.09 -21.48 14.23
CA LEU A 8 18.24 -20.19 13.57
C LEU A 8 19.73 -19.85 13.27
N PRO A 9 20.46 -20.65 12.47
CA PRO A 9 21.72 -20.15 11.92
C PRO A 9 21.61 -19.67 10.46
N TYR A 10 20.47 -19.78 9.76
CA TYR A 10 20.43 -19.56 8.31
C TYR A 10 19.99 -18.17 7.84
N PHE A 11 19.72 -17.20 8.71
CA PHE A 11 19.49 -15.82 8.31
C PHE A 11 20.68 -14.87 8.50
N SER A 12 21.89 -15.43 8.59
CA SER A 12 23.14 -14.63 8.62
C SER A 12 23.75 -14.47 7.21
N PHE A 13 22.94 -14.23 6.20
CA PHE A 13 23.44 -13.91 4.84
C PHE A 13 23.94 -12.48 4.69
N ILE A 14 24.11 -11.75 5.77
CA ILE A 14 24.83 -10.48 5.78
C ILE A 14 26.26 -10.78 6.18
N PRO A 15 27.26 -10.59 5.29
CA PRO A 15 28.64 -10.85 5.63
C PRO A 15 29.02 -10.04 6.88
N LYS A 16 29.57 -10.70 7.89
CA LYS A 16 29.98 -10.13 9.20
C LYS A 16 30.99 -8.97 9.15
N LYS A 17 31.39 -8.53 7.96
CA LYS A 17 32.38 -7.46 7.72
C LYS A 17 31.81 -6.15 7.15
N LEU A 18 30.49 -6.03 6.92
CA LEU A 18 29.93 -4.73 6.59
C LEU A 18 29.91 -3.89 7.86
N ASN A 19 30.67 -2.80 7.84
CA ASN A 19 30.69 -1.82 8.92
C ASN A 19 29.27 -1.26 9.10
N THR A 20 28.48 -1.87 10.01
CA THR A 20 27.05 -1.56 10.27
C THR A 20 26.86 -0.11 10.75
N ASN A 21 27.92 0.59 11.06
CA ASN A 21 27.92 2.01 11.44
C ASN A 21 28.02 2.96 10.25
N SER A 22 28.26 2.47 9.02
CA SER A 22 28.28 3.36 7.86
C SER A 22 26.90 3.98 7.61
N ILE A 23 26.87 5.26 7.25
CA ILE A 23 25.64 5.99 6.90
C ILE A 23 24.92 5.29 5.75
N ILE A 24 25.68 4.78 4.79
CA ILE A 24 25.18 4.04 3.63
C ILE A 24 24.36 2.82 4.07
N PHE A 25 24.87 2.01 5.01
CA PHE A 25 24.14 0.84 5.50
C PHE A 25 22.82 1.22 6.19
N LYS A 26 22.80 2.33 6.93
CA LYS A 26 21.58 2.84 7.57
C LYS A 26 20.54 3.27 6.53
N ILE A 27 20.95 3.96 5.47
CA ILE A 27 20.08 4.38 4.38
C ILE A 27 19.52 3.15 3.64
N ILE A 28 20.36 2.20 3.26
CA ILE A 28 19.94 0.96 2.61
C ILE A 28 18.90 0.22 3.46
N LYS A 29 19.13 0.12 4.77
CA LYS A 29 18.20 -0.56 5.68
C LYS A 29 16.83 0.12 5.70
N VAL A 30 16.75 1.44 5.85
CA VAL A 30 15.47 2.15 5.92
C VAL A 30 14.74 2.11 4.57
N PHE A 31 15.46 2.22 3.47
CA PHE A 31 14.92 2.08 2.12
C PHE A 31 14.37 0.67 1.86
N PHE A 32 15.08 -0.37 2.28
CA PHE A 32 14.63 -1.75 2.19
C PHE A 32 13.32 -1.99 2.96
N ILE A 33 13.19 -1.43 4.18
CA ILE A 33 11.94 -1.49 4.94
C ILE A 33 10.80 -0.80 4.19
N ALA A 34 11.06 0.35 3.60
CA ALA A 34 10.06 1.07 2.81
C ALA A 34 9.61 0.27 1.57
N ILE A 35 10.54 -0.41 0.88
CA ILE A 35 10.21 -1.33 -0.22
C ILE A 35 9.29 -2.45 0.26
N LEU A 36 9.61 -3.07 1.41
CA LEU A 36 8.76 -4.12 1.97
C LEU A 36 7.36 -3.64 2.32
N LEU A 37 7.21 -2.41 2.83
CA LEU A 37 5.91 -1.80 3.13
C LEU A 37 5.17 -1.30 1.89
N SER A 38 5.86 -1.16 0.77
CA SER A 38 5.29 -0.71 -0.51
C SER A 38 5.14 -1.86 -1.52
N ASN A 39 5.51 -3.08 -1.14
CA ASN A 39 5.63 -4.22 -2.05
C ASN A 39 4.33 -4.51 -2.82
N SER A 40 3.17 -4.38 -2.17
CA SER A 40 1.87 -4.71 -2.75
C SER A 40 1.56 -3.87 -3.99
N ILE A 41 1.99 -2.59 -4.02
CA ILE A 41 1.81 -1.71 -5.19
C ILE A 41 2.60 -2.26 -6.39
N TYR A 42 3.86 -2.63 -6.17
CA TYR A 42 4.75 -3.04 -7.26
C TYR A 42 4.52 -4.49 -7.69
N LEU A 43 4.16 -5.37 -6.74
CA LEU A 43 3.84 -6.77 -7.04
C LEU A 43 2.49 -6.92 -7.75
N SER A 44 1.58 -5.94 -7.63
CA SER A 44 0.31 -5.93 -8.35
C SER A 44 0.46 -5.82 -9.87
N PHE A 45 1.58 -5.29 -10.36
CA PHE A 45 1.88 -5.28 -11.80
C PHE A 45 2.16 -6.69 -12.37
N PHE A 46 2.45 -7.66 -11.51
CA PHE A 46 2.68 -9.03 -11.91
C PHE A 46 1.44 -9.86 -11.60
N GLU A 47 0.63 -10.15 -12.59
CA GLU A 47 -0.64 -10.89 -12.46
C GLU A 47 -0.39 -12.39 -12.29
N ASN A 48 0.36 -12.80 -11.26
CA ASN A 48 0.58 -14.22 -10.98
C ASN A 48 0.35 -14.57 -9.51
N ILE A 49 -0.04 -15.81 -9.26
CA ILE A 49 -0.39 -16.35 -7.94
C ILE A 49 0.79 -16.22 -6.96
N PHE A 50 2.02 -16.37 -7.43
CA PHE A 50 3.19 -16.32 -6.56
C PHE A 50 3.39 -14.93 -5.95
N THR A 51 3.31 -13.86 -6.76
CA THR A 51 3.46 -12.48 -6.28
C THR A 51 2.31 -12.08 -5.35
N GLN A 52 1.11 -12.52 -5.65
CA GLN A 52 -0.07 -12.30 -4.82
C GLN A 52 0.07 -13.01 -3.46
N THR A 53 0.57 -14.24 -3.45
CA THR A 53 0.75 -15.02 -2.21
C THR A 53 1.86 -14.46 -1.34
N ILE A 54 2.98 -14.01 -1.91
CA ILE A 54 4.15 -13.55 -1.13
C ILE A 54 3.96 -12.14 -0.56
N SER A 55 3.13 -11.31 -1.18
CA SER A 55 2.95 -9.89 -0.83
C SER A 55 2.59 -9.66 0.65
N PRO A 56 1.58 -10.33 1.26
CA PRO A 56 1.25 -10.13 2.66
C PRO A 56 2.40 -10.51 3.62
N PHE A 57 3.18 -11.54 3.28
CA PHE A 57 4.33 -11.94 4.09
C PHE A 57 5.45 -10.91 4.06
N LEU A 58 5.69 -10.27 2.91
CA LEU A 58 6.64 -9.17 2.79
C LEU A 58 6.18 -7.94 3.58
N ALA A 59 4.87 -7.63 3.57
CA ALA A 59 4.29 -6.58 4.38
C ALA A 59 4.46 -6.85 5.88
N ILE A 60 4.16 -8.08 6.36
CA ILE A 60 4.39 -8.50 7.74
C ILE A 60 5.87 -8.34 8.11
N TRP A 61 6.77 -8.77 7.25
CA TRP A 61 8.21 -8.63 7.48
C TRP A 61 8.62 -7.15 7.56
N GLY A 62 8.11 -6.31 6.66
CA GLY A 62 8.32 -4.87 6.70
C GLY A 62 7.89 -4.24 8.03
N LEU A 63 6.69 -4.59 8.53
CA LEU A 63 6.18 -4.13 9.83
C LEU A 63 7.05 -4.61 11.00
N VAL A 64 7.50 -5.87 10.98
CA VAL A 64 8.43 -6.41 12.01
C VAL A 64 9.75 -5.63 12.02
N LEU A 65 10.31 -5.33 10.84
CA LEU A 65 11.55 -4.56 10.73
C LEU A 65 11.36 -3.09 11.13
N LEU A 66 10.18 -2.51 10.83
CA LEU A 66 9.80 -1.18 11.32
C LEU A 66 9.81 -1.13 12.84
N LEU A 67 9.16 -2.09 13.53
CA LEU A 67 9.16 -2.18 15.00
C LEU A 67 10.55 -2.39 15.58
N LYS A 68 11.43 -3.13 14.88
CA LYS A 68 12.85 -3.30 15.28
C LYS A 68 13.68 -2.02 15.12
N SER A 69 13.15 -0.99 14.47
CA SER A 69 13.83 0.28 14.30
C SER A 69 13.68 1.13 15.55
N LYS A 70 14.77 1.30 16.32
CA LYS A 70 14.81 1.95 17.64
C LYS A 70 15.18 3.44 17.60
N ASN A 71 14.97 4.10 16.46
CA ASN A 71 15.38 5.49 16.28
C ASN A 71 14.31 6.29 15.52
N SER A 72 13.90 7.42 16.08
CA SER A 72 12.95 8.37 15.49
C SER A 72 13.37 8.82 14.07
N LYS A 73 14.67 8.99 13.82
CA LYS A 73 15.20 9.33 12.49
C LYS A 73 14.97 8.20 11.49
N GLN A 74 15.06 6.93 11.92
CA GLN A 74 14.79 5.79 11.04
C GLN A 74 13.32 5.74 10.66
N TYR A 75 12.39 5.94 11.62
CA TYR A 75 10.96 6.04 11.33
C TYR A 75 10.66 7.14 10.33
N PHE A 76 11.26 8.32 10.50
CA PHE A 76 11.12 9.41 9.55
C PHE A 76 11.53 8.98 8.14
N TRP A 77 12.73 8.43 7.97
CA TRP A 77 13.21 8.05 6.64
C TRP A 77 12.43 6.87 6.03
N ILE A 78 11.96 5.93 6.84
CA ILE A 78 11.07 4.85 6.35
C ILE A 78 9.78 5.48 5.82
N GLY A 79 9.11 6.33 6.59
CA GLY A 79 7.89 7.02 6.15
C GLY A 79 8.12 7.89 4.92
N PHE A 80 9.26 8.62 4.86
CA PHE A 80 9.64 9.41 3.71
C PHE A 80 9.73 8.58 2.42
N PHE A 81 10.42 7.45 2.47
CA PHE A 81 10.52 6.57 1.30
C PHE A 81 9.20 5.86 0.98
N VAL A 82 8.41 5.48 1.99
CA VAL A 82 7.05 4.96 1.76
C VAL A 82 6.21 5.99 1.02
N GLY A 83 6.20 7.26 1.46
CA GLY A 83 5.46 8.32 0.80
C GLY A 83 5.88 8.52 -0.66
N ILE A 84 7.19 8.50 -0.94
CA ILE A 84 7.69 8.59 -2.32
C ILE A 84 7.26 7.37 -3.14
N LEU A 85 7.46 6.15 -2.62
CA LEU A 85 7.18 4.92 -3.35
C LEU A 85 5.68 4.74 -3.64
N TRP A 86 4.80 5.27 -2.79
CA TRP A 86 3.35 5.18 -2.98
C TRP A 86 2.82 6.25 -3.93
N PHE A 87 3.42 7.44 -3.96
CA PHE A 87 2.81 8.63 -4.57
C PHE A 87 3.67 9.32 -5.63
N TRP A 88 4.76 8.70 -6.10
CA TRP A 88 5.61 9.28 -7.15
C TRP A 88 4.84 9.64 -8.41
N TRP A 89 3.82 8.85 -8.75
CA TRP A 89 3.00 9.03 -9.94
C TRP A 89 2.16 10.33 -9.91
N ILE A 90 1.82 10.84 -8.71
CA ILE A 90 1.09 12.12 -8.59
C ILE A 90 1.91 13.26 -9.20
N GLY A 91 3.23 13.22 -9.06
CA GLY A 91 4.10 14.20 -9.70
C GLY A 91 3.98 14.23 -11.22
N LEU A 92 3.70 13.09 -11.86
CA LEU A 92 3.56 13.01 -13.32
C LEU A 92 2.36 13.81 -13.83
N SER A 93 1.32 14.01 -13.04
CA SER A 93 0.15 14.81 -13.45
C SER A 93 0.51 16.26 -13.74
N SER A 94 1.58 16.78 -13.14
CA SER A 94 2.05 18.15 -13.42
C SER A 94 2.54 18.38 -14.85
N ILE A 95 2.90 17.31 -15.57
CA ILE A 95 3.29 17.38 -16.98
C ILE A 95 2.16 17.93 -17.86
N TYR A 96 0.91 17.53 -17.55
CA TYR A 96 -0.28 17.98 -18.30
C TYR A 96 -0.54 19.48 -18.19
N PHE A 97 0.02 20.11 -17.15
CA PHE A 97 -0.08 21.56 -16.91
C PHE A 97 1.19 22.31 -17.33
N ASN A 98 2.13 21.66 -18.05
CA ASN A 98 3.44 22.20 -18.42
C ASN A 98 4.32 22.62 -17.22
N LEU A 99 4.09 22.00 -16.04
CA LEU A 99 4.80 22.29 -14.80
C LEU A 99 5.83 21.18 -14.50
N ASN A 100 6.69 20.86 -15.46
CA ASN A 100 7.61 19.70 -15.38
C ASN A 100 8.54 19.74 -14.17
N TYR A 101 8.86 20.91 -13.63
CA TYR A 101 9.67 21.05 -12.43
C TYR A 101 9.01 20.53 -11.17
N LEU A 102 7.66 20.41 -11.14
CA LEU A 102 6.91 19.84 -10.02
C LEU A 102 6.98 18.32 -9.96
N VAL A 103 7.34 17.64 -11.05
CA VAL A 103 7.42 16.17 -11.11
C VAL A 103 8.24 15.57 -9.95
N PRO A 104 9.46 16.03 -9.66
CA PRO A 104 10.22 15.56 -8.50
C PRO A 104 9.79 16.20 -7.17
N ILE A 105 9.25 17.42 -7.19
CA ILE A 105 8.96 18.19 -5.98
C ILE A 105 7.77 17.60 -5.22
N ILE A 106 6.69 17.26 -5.94
CA ILE A 106 5.46 16.74 -5.32
C ILE A 106 5.72 15.45 -4.54
N PRO A 107 6.35 14.39 -5.08
CA PRO A 107 6.67 13.19 -4.31
C PRO A 107 7.57 13.45 -3.10
N ILE A 108 8.51 14.39 -3.20
CA ILE A 108 9.39 14.76 -2.08
C ILE A 108 8.57 15.39 -0.95
N ILE A 109 7.64 16.31 -1.26
CA ILE A 109 6.76 16.94 -0.26
C ILE A 109 5.89 15.87 0.41
N ILE A 110 5.27 14.99 -0.37
CA ILE A 110 4.45 13.89 0.16
C ILE A 110 5.30 12.98 1.04
N GLY A 111 6.49 12.60 0.58
CA GLY A 111 7.44 11.82 1.35
C GLY A 111 7.78 12.48 2.70
N PHE A 112 7.98 13.80 2.70
CA PHE A 112 8.27 14.53 3.93
C PHE A 112 7.10 14.49 4.93
N ILE A 113 5.85 14.64 4.44
CA ILE A 113 4.64 14.53 5.26
C ILE A 113 4.54 13.14 5.91
N TYR A 114 4.69 12.06 5.13
CA TYR A 114 4.67 10.69 5.67
C TYR A 114 5.86 10.42 6.59
N GLY A 115 7.02 10.97 6.30
CA GLY A 115 8.18 10.94 7.20
C GLY A 115 7.85 11.52 8.57
N LEU A 116 7.17 12.67 8.62
CA LEU A 116 6.73 13.28 9.88
C LEU A 116 5.68 12.43 10.59
N LEU A 117 4.69 11.89 9.88
CA LEU A 117 3.64 11.03 10.46
C LEU A 117 4.25 9.77 11.09
N PHE A 118 5.14 9.07 10.40
CA PHE A 118 5.85 7.92 10.96
C PHE A 118 6.69 8.29 12.17
N ARG A 119 7.37 9.44 12.12
CA ARG A 119 8.14 9.95 13.24
C ARG A 119 7.26 10.24 14.45
N LEU A 120 6.07 10.80 14.28
CA LEU A 120 5.09 11.02 15.34
C LEU A 120 4.65 9.70 15.97
N CYS A 121 4.38 8.66 15.16
CA CYS A 121 4.06 7.33 15.68
C CYS A 121 5.19 6.76 16.55
N TYR A 122 6.46 7.04 16.21
CA TYR A 122 7.60 6.59 17.03
C TYR A 122 7.60 7.22 18.43
N LEU A 123 7.04 8.42 18.62
CA LEU A 123 7.00 9.09 19.92
C LEU A 123 6.06 8.38 20.92
N LEU A 124 5.18 7.50 20.45
CA LEU A 124 4.35 6.67 21.31
C LEU A 124 5.23 5.71 22.13
N LYS A 125 4.93 5.61 23.43
CA LYS A 125 5.79 4.94 24.42
C LYS A 125 5.97 3.45 24.16
N PHE A 126 4.87 2.75 23.78
CA PHE A 126 4.85 1.30 23.61
C PHE A 126 4.89 0.91 22.15
N ASP A 127 5.63 -0.15 21.81
CA ASP A 127 5.75 -0.62 20.42
C ASP A 127 4.39 -1.03 19.82
N PHE A 128 3.46 -1.56 20.64
CA PHE A 128 2.09 -1.80 20.23
C PHE A 128 1.36 -0.52 19.81
N LEU A 129 1.45 0.54 20.61
CA LEU A 129 0.86 1.83 20.28
C LEU A 129 1.47 2.46 19.03
N ARG A 130 2.78 2.29 18.82
CA ARG A 130 3.46 2.71 17.56
C ARG A 130 2.83 2.03 16.36
N LEU A 131 2.59 0.74 16.47
CA LEU A 131 1.96 -0.03 15.40
C LEU A 131 0.51 0.42 15.17
N CYS A 132 -0.26 0.66 16.23
CA CYS A 132 -1.59 1.26 16.15
C CYS A 132 -1.55 2.64 15.48
N GLY A 133 -0.56 3.48 15.82
CA GLY A 133 -0.36 4.78 15.18
C GLY A 133 -0.12 4.65 13.67
N ILE A 134 0.75 3.73 13.27
CA ILE A 134 1.00 3.42 11.84
C ILE A 134 -0.30 2.95 11.16
N PHE A 135 -1.08 2.07 11.79
CA PHE A 135 -2.37 1.64 11.27
C PHE A 135 -3.34 2.82 11.11
N CYS A 136 -3.40 3.71 12.11
CA CYS A 136 -4.29 4.88 12.11
C CYS A 136 -3.95 5.91 11.02
N ILE A 137 -2.77 5.87 10.41
CA ILE A 137 -2.44 6.74 9.26
C ILE A 137 -3.44 6.52 8.11
N SER A 138 -3.98 5.29 7.95
CA SER A 138 -5.02 5.00 6.95
C SER A 138 -6.32 5.79 7.11
N PHE A 139 -6.56 6.35 8.29
CA PHE A 139 -7.77 7.14 8.57
C PHE A 139 -7.55 8.65 8.44
N ILE A 140 -6.37 9.06 8.01
CA ILE A 140 -6.06 10.47 7.75
C ILE A 140 -6.35 10.74 6.28
N HIS A 141 -7.42 11.49 6.01
CA HIS A 141 -7.91 11.82 4.68
C HIS A 141 -7.68 13.32 4.34
N PRO A 142 -6.45 13.75 4.08
CA PRO A 142 -6.20 15.14 3.71
C PRO A 142 -6.96 15.48 2.42
N LEU A 143 -7.67 16.60 2.42
CA LEU A 143 -8.48 17.04 1.27
C LEU A 143 -9.60 16.06 0.87
N GLY A 144 -10.01 15.14 1.77
CA GLY A 144 -11.05 14.16 1.49
C GLY A 144 -10.62 12.94 0.68
N PHE A 145 -9.32 12.76 0.43
CA PHE A 145 -8.79 11.62 -0.33
C PHE A 145 -8.22 10.54 0.58
N ASP A 146 -8.44 9.28 0.21
CA ASP A 146 -7.82 8.09 0.83
C ASP A 146 -6.38 7.95 0.34
N TRP A 147 -5.45 8.65 1.01
CA TRP A 147 -4.07 8.68 0.57
C TRP A 147 -3.32 7.39 0.83
N LEU A 148 -3.08 7.04 2.09
CA LEU A 148 -2.35 5.84 2.45
C LEU A 148 -3.30 4.85 3.09
N ASN A 149 -3.66 3.80 2.38
CA ASN A 149 -4.57 2.76 2.86
C ASN A 149 -3.84 1.41 2.95
N TRP A 150 -3.62 0.92 4.17
CA TRP A 150 -2.99 -0.39 4.39
C TRP A 150 -3.83 -1.56 3.87
N GLY A 151 -5.07 -1.33 3.45
CA GLY A 151 -5.90 -2.31 2.76
C GLY A 151 -5.22 -2.95 1.56
N ILE A 152 -4.27 -2.23 0.94
CA ILE A 152 -3.48 -2.76 -0.18
C ILE A 152 -2.73 -4.07 0.16
N PHE A 153 -2.45 -4.33 1.45
CA PHE A 153 -1.82 -5.58 1.87
C PHE A 153 -2.72 -6.81 1.72
N THR A 154 -4.03 -6.58 1.59
CA THR A 154 -5.05 -7.64 1.51
C THR A 154 -5.82 -7.65 0.20
N VAL A 155 -5.56 -6.71 -0.72
CA VAL A 155 -6.22 -6.64 -2.04
C VAL A 155 -5.91 -7.88 -2.86
N TYR A 156 -4.66 -8.34 -2.80
CA TYR A 156 -4.21 -9.54 -3.47
C TYR A 156 -3.79 -10.59 -2.42
N GLY A 157 -4.11 -11.83 -2.69
CA GLY A 157 -3.72 -12.95 -1.83
C GLY A 157 -4.89 -13.52 -1.02
N PHE A 158 -4.56 -14.17 0.08
CA PHE A 158 -5.48 -15.01 0.85
C PHE A 158 -6.04 -14.35 2.12
N PHE A 159 -5.59 -13.13 2.45
CA PHE A 159 -6.19 -12.38 3.56
C PHE A 159 -7.47 -11.67 3.10
N ASP A 160 -8.44 -11.62 4.03
CA ASP A 160 -9.70 -10.92 3.81
C ASP A 160 -9.46 -9.43 3.50
N PRO A 161 -10.04 -8.87 2.42
CA PRO A 161 -9.82 -7.47 2.04
C PRO A 161 -10.53 -6.45 2.93
N SER A 162 -11.10 -6.88 4.05
CA SER A 162 -11.68 -6.01 5.08
C SER A 162 -10.66 -5.62 6.14
N TYR A 163 -11.08 -4.74 7.06
CA TYR A 163 -10.29 -4.39 8.26
C TYR A 163 -9.87 -5.61 9.08
N ARG A 164 -10.64 -6.71 9.05
CA ARG A 164 -10.28 -7.96 9.74
C ARG A 164 -8.94 -8.50 9.25
N GLY A 165 -8.74 -8.62 7.94
CA GLY A 165 -7.48 -9.13 7.37
C GLY A 165 -6.31 -8.18 7.66
N ILE A 166 -6.53 -6.87 7.54
CA ILE A 166 -5.48 -5.87 7.81
C ILE A 166 -5.06 -5.92 9.28
N ILE A 167 -6.02 -5.94 10.21
CA ILE A 167 -5.74 -6.05 11.66
C ILE A 167 -4.97 -7.34 11.96
N CYS A 168 -5.34 -8.46 11.34
CA CYS A 168 -4.61 -9.72 11.51
C CYS A 168 -3.15 -9.61 11.05
N ILE A 169 -2.87 -8.96 9.90
CA ILE A 169 -1.51 -8.72 9.41
C ILE A 169 -0.70 -7.90 10.42
N PHE A 170 -1.28 -6.82 10.96
CA PHE A 170 -0.62 -5.96 11.94
C PHE A 170 -0.37 -6.71 13.26
N LEU A 171 -1.35 -7.47 13.75
CA LEU A 171 -1.20 -8.27 14.97
C LEU A 171 -0.18 -9.40 14.79
N ILE A 172 -0.17 -10.10 13.65
CA ILE A 172 0.84 -11.11 13.33
C ILE A 172 2.24 -10.49 13.38
N ALA A 173 2.44 -9.32 12.76
CA ALA A 173 3.71 -8.62 12.80
C ALA A 173 4.12 -8.27 14.24
N TYR A 174 3.18 -7.80 15.07
CA TYR A 174 3.43 -7.50 16.48
C TYR A 174 3.85 -8.75 17.26
N PHE A 175 3.11 -9.85 17.17
CA PHE A 175 3.42 -11.07 17.90
C PHE A 175 4.70 -11.75 17.42
N ILE A 176 5.07 -11.62 16.15
CA ILE A 176 6.39 -12.08 15.66
C ILE A 176 7.51 -11.21 16.26
N TYR A 177 7.30 -9.90 16.38
CA TYR A 177 8.26 -8.96 16.94
C TYR A 177 8.42 -9.14 18.46
N GLU A 178 7.30 -9.36 19.18
CA GLU A 178 7.26 -9.43 20.65
C GLU A 178 8.15 -10.55 21.20
N GLY A 179 9.02 -10.21 22.16
CA GLY A 179 10.02 -11.13 22.70
C GLY A 179 9.62 -11.85 24.00
N TYR A 180 8.62 -11.31 24.73
CA TYR A 180 8.28 -11.79 26.09
C TYR A 180 7.41 -13.05 26.11
N ILE A 181 6.69 -13.33 25.00
CA ILE A 181 5.81 -14.50 24.90
C ILE A 181 6.63 -15.74 24.54
N SER A 182 6.37 -16.88 25.20
CA SER A 182 7.07 -18.12 24.88
C SER A 182 6.78 -18.55 23.43
N ARG A 183 7.75 -19.25 22.82
CA ARG A 183 7.71 -19.62 21.40
C ARG A 183 6.44 -20.38 21.01
N TYR A 184 5.98 -21.28 21.85
CA TYR A 184 4.80 -22.12 21.58
C TYR A 184 3.52 -21.29 21.53
N TYR A 185 3.29 -20.42 22.53
CA TYR A 185 2.13 -19.52 22.53
C TYR A 185 2.19 -18.52 21.38
N LYS A 186 3.36 -18.01 21.05
CA LYS A 186 3.54 -17.11 19.90
C LYS A 186 3.12 -17.79 18.60
N ILE A 187 3.57 -19.03 18.33
CA ILE A 187 3.18 -19.79 17.15
C ILE A 187 1.67 -20.01 17.14
N ALA A 188 1.08 -20.43 18.26
CA ALA A 188 -0.36 -20.64 18.35
C ALA A 188 -1.15 -19.36 18.04
N ILE A 189 -0.77 -18.22 18.64
CA ILE A 189 -1.42 -16.92 18.39
C ILE A 189 -1.30 -16.53 16.90
N VAL A 190 -0.10 -16.65 16.31
CA VAL A 190 0.12 -16.30 14.90
C VAL A 190 -0.72 -17.19 13.98
N LEU A 191 -0.84 -18.48 14.25
CA LEU A 191 -1.70 -19.40 13.50
C LEU A 191 -3.20 -19.02 13.63
N ILE A 192 -3.65 -18.74 14.87
CA ILE A 192 -5.04 -18.30 15.10
C ILE A 192 -5.33 -17.02 14.30
N LEU A 193 -4.44 -16.02 14.36
CA LEU A 193 -4.60 -14.77 13.63
C LEU A 193 -4.56 -14.98 12.11
N PHE A 194 -3.69 -15.87 11.63
CA PHE A 194 -3.59 -16.20 10.22
C PHE A 194 -4.91 -16.79 9.71
N PHE A 195 -5.45 -17.80 10.40
CA PHE A 195 -6.73 -18.39 10.02
C PHE A 195 -7.90 -17.42 10.22
N SER A 196 -7.88 -16.59 11.25
CA SER A 196 -8.92 -15.55 11.46
C SER A 196 -8.93 -14.49 10.38
N GLY A 197 -7.76 -14.16 9.82
CA GLY A 197 -7.61 -13.19 8.73
C GLY A 197 -7.81 -13.79 7.34
N PHE A 198 -7.96 -15.10 7.22
CA PHE A 198 -8.08 -15.77 5.94
C PHE A 198 -9.42 -15.49 5.27
N GLN A 199 -9.42 -15.36 3.94
CA GLN A 199 -10.60 -15.19 3.12
C GLN A 199 -11.20 -16.57 2.80
N TYR A 200 -12.29 -16.93 3.50
CA TYR A 200 -12.96 -18.22 3.30
C TYR A 200 -13.99 -18.21 2.18
N ASN A 201 -14.53 -17.03 1.87
CA ASN A 201 -15.58 -16.88 0.87
C ASN A 201 -15.09 -15.98 -0.27
N GLU A 202 -15.05 -16.51 -1.47
CA GLU A 202 -15.00 -15.66 -2.65
C GLU A 202 -16.32 -14.87 -2.72
N LYS A 203 -16.23 -13.53 -2.70
CA LYS A 203 -17.40 -12.71 -3.01
C LYS A 203 -17.76 -12.98 -4.46
N GLN A 204 -18.77 -13.78 -4.69
CA GLN A 204 -19.34 -13.92 -6.03
C GLN A 204 -19.74 -12.52 -6.51
N ALA A 205 -19.18 -12.12 -7.64
CA ALA A 205 -19.60 -10.90 -8.29
C ALA A 205 -21.11 -11.02 -8.57
N GLN A 206 -21.90 -10.14 -7.96
CA GLN A 206 -23.31 -10.06 -8.28
C GLN A 206 -23.41 -9.55 -9.72
N THR A 207 -23.94 -10.38 -10.61
CA THR A 207 -24.25 -9.96 -11.96
C THR A 207 -25.46 -9.02 -11.89
N LEU A 208 -25.25 -7.77 -12.25
CA LEU A 208 -26.34 -6.82 -12.46
C LEU A 208 -27.08 -7.24 -13.73
N ASN A 209 -28.34 -7.62 -13.58
CA ASN A 209 -29.21 -7.99 -14.71
C ASN A 209 -29.76 -6.72 -15.38
N LEU A 210 -28.87 -5.78 -15.71
CA LEU A 210 -29.16 -4.50 -16.34
C LEU A 210 -28.59 -4.46 -17.75
N ASN A 211 -29.35 -3.89 -18.67
CA ASN A 211 -28.89 -3.62 -20.02
C ASN A 211 -28.04 -2.34 -20.03
N TYR A 212 -26.73 -2.49 -19.85
CA TYR A 212 -25.83 -1.34 -19.73
C TYR A 212 -24.98 -1.09 -21.00
N LYS A 213 -24.48 0.14 -21.13
CA LYS A 213 -23.47 0.52 -22.13
C LYS A 213 -22.31 1.18 -21.43
N LEU A 214 -21.12 0.67 -21.71
CA LEU A 214 -19.85 1.25 -21.27
C LEU A 214 -19.32 2.14 -22.39
N ILE A 215 -19.16 3.43 -22.12
CA ILE A 215 -18.64 4.40 -23.10
C ILE A 215 -17.15 4.56 -22.88
N ASN A 216 -16.38 4.34 -23.95
CA ASN A 216 -14.95 4.66 -23.98
C ASN A 216 -14.71 5.73 -25.04
N THR A 217 -14.49 6.95 -24.61
CA THR A 217 -14.32 8.10 -25.51
C THR A 217 -13.02 8.08 -26.29
N ASN A 218 -12.06 7.27 -25.90
CA ASN A 218 -10.71 7.19 -26.47
C ASN A 218 -10.02 8.57 -26.66
N ILE A 219 -10.42 9.56 -25.83
CA ILE A 219 -9.83 10.91 -25.86
C ILE A 219 -8.51 10.84 -25.07
N SER A 220 -7.40 11.26 -25.69
CA SER A 220 -6.11 11.27 -25.02
C SER A 220 -6.10 12.27 -23.85
N GLN A 221 -5.35 11.96 -22.80
CA GLN A 221 -5.27 12.79 -21.59
C GLN A 221 -4.83 14.23 -21.89
N ASN A 222 -3.93 14.41 -22.84
CA ASN A 222 -3.45 15.72 -23.28
C ASN A 222 -4.57 16.56 -23.93
N GLN A 223 -5.52 15.93 -24.60
CA GLN A 223 -6.63 16.61 -25.27
C GLN A 223 -7.78 16.93 -24.30
N LYS A 224 -7.96 16.11 -23.25
CA LYS A 224 -9.02 16.32 -22.25
C LYS A 224 -8.92 17.66 -21.52
N PHE A 225 -7.71 18.12 -21.23
CA PHE A 225 -7.47 19.34 -20.44
C PHE A 225 -7.31 20.61 -21.26
N LEU A 226 -7.34 20.52 -22.60
CA LEU A 226 -7.28 21.71 -23.46
C LEU A 226 -8.66 22.38 -23.52
N GLN A 227 -8.73 23.66 -23.14
CA GLN A 227 -9.98 24.44 -23.18
C GLN A 227 -10.62 24.46 -24.55
N GLU A 228 -9.80 24.47 -25.63
CA GLU A 228 -10.25 24.43 -27.02
C GLU A 228 -11.06 23.17 -27.35
N ASN A 229 -10.76 22.04 -26.67
CA ASN A 229 -11.38 20.75 -26.94
C ASN A 229 -12.60 20.47 -26.04
N LEU A 230 -12.87 21.28 -25.01
CA LEU A 230 -13.95 21.02 -24.06
C LEU A 230 -15.31 20.84 -24.74
N LYS A 231 -15.63 21.73 -25.73
CA LYS A 231 -16.89 21.63 -26.47
C LYS A 231 -16.95 20.37 -27.30
N SER A 232 -15.90 20.07 -28.06
CA SER A 232 -15.82 18.87 -28.91
C SER A 232 -15.92 17.60 -28.10
N ASN A 233 -15.22 17.54 -26.96
CA ASN A 233 -15.25 16.39 -26.05
C ASN A 233 -16.65 16.18 -25.44
N SER A 234 -17.34 17.30 -25.07
CA SER A 234 -18.71 17.23 -24.55
C SER A 234 -19.71 16.79 -25.65
N ASP A 235 -19.54 17.25 -26.89
CA ASP A 235 -20.40 16.85 -27.99
C ASP A 235 -20.28 15.34 -28.28
N ILE A 236 -19.06 14.76 -28.22
CA ILE A 236 -18.84 13.32 -28.38
C ILE A 236 -19.58 12.56 -27.27
N LEU A 237 -19.44 12.96 -26.01
CA LEU A 237 -20.13 12.30 -24.89
C LEU A 237 -21.66 12.37 -25.02
N ILE A 238 -22.19 13.52 -25.42
CA ILE A 238 -23.64 13.70 -25.63
C ILE A 238 -24.13 12.76 -26.73
N GLN A 239 -23.40 12.66 -27.84
CA GLN A 239 -23.76 11.73 -28.93
C GLN A 239 -23.77 10.27 -28.47
N ASP A 240 -22.76 9.85 -27.72
CA ASP A 240 -22.68 8.49 -27.17
C ASP A 240 -23.84 8.19 -26.19
N ILE A 241 -24.23 9.17 -25.37
CA ILE A 241 -25.36 9.04 -24.44
C ILE A 241 -26.67 8.94 -25.24
N LEU A 242 -26.87 9.81 -26.24
CA LEU A 242 -28.08 9.76 -27.10
C LEU A 242 -28.18 8.42 -27.84
N GLN A 243 -27.06 7.90 -28.32
CA GLN A 243 -27.01 6.58 -28.92
C GLN A 243 -27.43 5.49 -27.91
N ALA A 244 -26.95 5.54 -26.68
CA ALA A 244 -27.32 4.58 -25.65
C ALA A 244 -28.81 4.64 -25.29
N ILE A 245 -29.40 5.84 -25.27
CA ILE A 245 -30.85 6.06 -25.10
C ILE A 245 -31.64 5.41 -26.24
N ASN A 246 -31.21 5.61 -27.47
CA ASN A 246 -31.85 5.00 -28.65
C ASN A 246 -31.76 3.49 -28.65
N GLU A 247 -30.67 2.92 -28.09
CA GLU A 247 -30.46 1.48 -27.85
C GLU A 247 -31.27 0.97 -26.66
N LYS A 248 -32.04 1.78 -25.98
CA LYS A 248 -32.84 1.47 -24.76
C LYS A 248 -31.98 0.87 -23.65
N LYS A 249 -30.80 1.44 -23.42
CA LYS A 249 -29.93 1.05 -22.30
C LYS A 249 -30.47 1.62 -20.98
N GLU A 250 -30.47 0.78 -19.94
CA GLU A 250 -30.95 1.14 -18.59
C GLU A 250 -29.88 1.88 -17.78
N LEU A 251 -28.59 1.64 -18.09
CA LEU A 251 -27.46 2.23 -17.42
C LEU A 251 -26.38 2.61 -18.44
N VAL A 252 -25.88 3.84 -18.33
CA VAL A 252 -24.73 4.31 -19.12
C VAL A 252 -23.60 4.64 -18.16
N ILE A 253 -22.45 4.02 -18.38
CA ILE A 253 -21.24 4.23 -17.57
C ILE A 253 -20.27 5.04 -18.41
N LEU A 254 -19.95 6.24 -17.93
CA LEU A 254 -19.01 7.16 -18.55
C LEU A 254 -17.61 6.99 -17.92
N PRO A 255 -16.52 7.31 -18.66
CA PRO A 255 -15.19 7.33 -18.06
C PRO A 255 -15.08 8.42 -17.00
N GLU A 256 -14.21 8.21 -16.02
CA GLU A 256 -13.85 9.23 -15.04
C GLU A 256 -13.26 10.44 -15.78
N THR A 257 -13.65 11.64 -15.40
CA THR A 257 -13.22 12.87 -16.09
C THR A 257 -13.74 12.99 -17.55
N ALA A 258 -14.92 12.49 -17.80
CA ALA A 258 -15.60 12.70 -19.06
C ALA A 258 -16.05 14.16 -19.22
#